data_429c5f92b8136f5e65ad406d7aeaf678
#
_entry.id   429c5f92b8136f5e65ad406d7aeaf678
#
_cell.length_a   1.000
_cell.length_b   1.000
_cell.length_c   1.000
_cell.angle_alpha   90.00
_cell.angle_beta   90.00
_cell.angle_gamma   90.00
#
_symmetry.space_group_name_H-M   'P 1'
#
loop_
_entity.id
_entity.type
_entity.pdbx_description
1 polymer ?
#
loop_
_entity_poly.entity_id
_entity_poly.type
_entity_poly.pdbx_seq_one_letter_code
_entity_poly.pdbx_strand_id
1 'polypeptide(L)'
;MRDEVILLAEDNADMAEMFVMVLDRSGFTNEVVITRDGVETLDYLLGRGEHAGRDTTDTPGLVVLDLNMPRMGGLETLQRLRSYEETKLLPVVVMSASADPRDKDEAYRLGANSFVDKMTSRVAYPELVPLIAQYWLYANESPSFSA
;
A
#
# COMPACT_ATOMS: atom_id res chain seq x y z
N MET A 1 -16.06 -10.00 -9.19
CA MET A 1 -14.87 -9.19 -9.42
C MET A 1 -14.93 -7.97 -8.51
N ARG A 2 -13.88 -7.71 -7.76
CA ARG A 2 -13.90 -6.64 -6.76
C ARG A 2 -13.30 -5.37 -7.35
N ASP A 3 -14.06 -4.28 -7.29
CA ASP A 3 -13.57 -2.96 -7.69
C ASP A 3 -12.91 -2.26 -6.50
N GLU A 4 -12.07 -2.99 -5.78
CA GLU A 4 -11.40 -2.43 -4.62
C GLU A 4 -10.32 -1.42 -5.01
N VAL A 5 -10.21 -0.37 -4.21
CA VAL A 5 -9.17 0.64 -4.37
C VAL A 5 -7.83 0.09 -3.92
N ILE A 6 -6.78 0.43 -4.66
CA ILE A 6 -5.40 0.25 -4.21
C ILE A 6 -4.91 1.60 -3.69
N LEU A 7 -4.47 1.64 -2.44
CA LEU A 7 -3.84 2.82 -1.88
C LEU A 7 -2.33 2.69 -2.06
N LEU A 8 -1.75 3.56 -2.86
CA LEU A 8 -0.32 3.58 -3.13
C LEU A 8 0.32 4.77 -2.43
N ALA A 9 1.11 4.50 -1.40
CA ALA A 9 1.88 5.52 -0.69
C ALA A 9 3.29 5.58 -1.31
N GLU A 10 3.52 6.60 -2.13
CA GLU A 10 4.76 6.76 -2.91
C GLU A 10 5.01 8.25 -3.15
N ASP A 11 6.13 8.78 -2.68
CA ASP A 11 6.43 10.19 -2.83
C ASP A 11 7.06 10.54 -4.20
N ASN A 12 7.64 9.56 -4.88
CA ASN A 12 8.22 9.78 -6.20
C ASN A 12 7.13 9.70 -7.27
N ALA A 13 6.86 10.84 -7.91
CA ALA A 13 5.78 10.95 -8.89
C ALA A 13 5.98 10.00 -10.08
N ASP A 14 7.21 9.82 -10.54
CA ASP A 14 7.52 8.95 -11.67
C ASP A 14 7.27 7.48 -11.32
N MET A 15 7.64 7.06 -10.12
CA MET A 15 7.39 5.70 -9.66
C MET A 15 5.90 5.43 -9.48
N ALA A 16 5.16 6.40 -8.94
CA ALA A 16 3.71 6.28 -8.79
C ALA A 16 3.03 6.15 -10.16
N GLU A 17 3.43 6.97 -11.11
CA GLU A 17 2.90 6.92 -12.47
C GLU A 17 3.22 5.58 -13.15
N MET A 18 4.44 5.09 -12.96
CA MET A 18 4.84 3.79 -13.50
C MET A 18 4.00 2.64 -12.94
N PHE A 19 3.73 2.66 -11.64
CA PHE A 19 2.88 1.65 -11.00
C PHE A 19 1.50 1.63 -11.66
N VAL A 20 0.88 2.79 -11.80
CA VAL A 20 -0.45 2.92 -12.41
C VAL A 20 -0.44 2.44 -13.86
N MET A 21 0.59 2.84 -14.62
CA MET A 21 0.71 2.45 -16.03
C MET A 21 0.86 0.95 -16.20
N VAL A 22 1.72 0.32 -15.38
CA VAL A 22 1.93 -1.14 -15.44
C VAL A 22 0.64 -1.88 -15.08
N LEU A 23 -0.05 -1.40 -14.06
CA LEU A 23 -1.31 -2.00 -13.62
C LEU A 23 -2.36 -1.92 -14.71
N ASP A 24 -2.50 -0.74 -15.34
CA ASP A 24 -3.45 -0.52 -16.42
C ASP A 24 -3.14 -1.41 -17.64
N ARG A 25 -1.89 -1.49 -18.04
CA ARG A 25 -1.46 -2.33 -19.16
C ARG A 25 -1.67 -3.82 -18.90
N SER A 26 -1.75 -4.21 -17.64
CA SER A 26 -2.01 -5.59 -17.23
C SER A 26 -3.50 -5.92 -17.18
N GLY A 27 -4.37 -4.98 -17.52
CA GLY A 27 -5.81 -5.20 -17.60
C GLY A 27 -6.57 -4.93 -16.32
N PHE A 28 -5.93 -4.41 -15.27
CA PHE A 28 -6.61 -4.03 -14.04
C PHE A 28 -7.30 -2.68 -14.21
N THR A 29 -8.52 -2.58 -13.74
CA THR A 29 -9.33 -1.36 -13.80
C THR A 29 -9.55 -0.74 -12.43
N ASN A 30 -8.90 -1.26 -11.41
CA ASN A 30 -9.02 -0.76 -10.04
C ASN A 30 -8.52 0.68 -9.94
N GLU A 31 -9.24 1.50 -9.19
CA GLU A 31 -8.77 2.84 -8.87
C GLU A 31 -7.51 2.76 -8.01
N VAL A 32 -6.51 3.56 -8.32
CA VAL A 32 -5.31 3.73 -7.50
C VAL A 32 -5.37 5.13 -6.91
N VAL A 33 -5.42 5.20 -5.58
CA VAL A 33 -5.32 6.45 -4.84
C VAL A 33 -3.86 6.59 -4.44
N ILE A 34 -3.24 7.71 -4.81
CA ILE A 34 -1.83 7.96 -4.53
C ILE A 34 -1.72 8.95 -3.38
N THR A 35 -0.96 8.58 -2.36
CA THR A 35 -0.59 9.48 -1.27
C THR A 35 0.94 9.62 -1.28
N ARG A 36 1.45 10.76 -0.84
CA ARG A 36 2.87 11.11 -1.03
C ARG A 36 3.70 11.02 0.23
N ASP A 37 3.07 10.85 1.38
CA ASP A 37 3.75 10.68 2.66
C ASP A 37 2.83 9.96 3.63
N GLY A 38 3.39 9.64 4.80
CA GLY A 38 2.65 8.88 5.80
C GLY A 38 1.49 9.66 6.42
N VAL A 39 1.62 10.99 6.53
CA VAL A 39 0.55 11.82 7.07
C VAL A 39 -0.66 11.77 6.14
N GLU A 40 -0.45 11.98 4.86
CA GLU A 40 -1.53 11.90 3.87
C GLU A 40 -2.14 10.50 3.80
N THR A 41 -1.32 9.47 3.92
CA THR A 41 -1.78 8.08 3.93
C THR A 41 -2.76 7.83 5.07
N LEU A 42 -2.39 8.25 6.29
CA LEU A 42 -3.26 8.11 7.45
C LEU A 42 -4.49 9.00 7.33
N ASP A 43 -4.33 10.22 6.83
CA ASP A 43 -5.46 11.13 6.61
C ASP A 43 -6.49 10.51 5.67
N TYR A 44 -6.04 9.88 4.60
CA TYR A 44 -6.94 9.19 3.68
C TYR A 44 -7.66 8.04 4.39
N LEU A 45 -6.93 7.18 5.08
CA LEU A 45 -7.51 6.00 5.73
C LEU A 45 -8.47 6.35 6.85
N LEU A 46 -8.20 7.42 7.58
CA LEU A 46 -8.97 7.82 8.76
C LEU A 46 -9.96 8.96 8.50
N GLY A 47 -10.03 9.46 7.26
CA GLY A 47 -10.95 10.54 6.92
C GLY A 47 -10.59 11.85 7.59
N ARG A 48 -9.31 12.25 7.54
CA ARG A 48 -8.79 13.47 8.16
C ARG A 48 -8.22 14.42 7.12
N GLY A 49 -7.92 15.65 7.52
CA GLY A 49 -7.25 16.63 6.68
C GLY A 49 -7.99 16.86 5.38
N GLU A 50 -7.28 16.77 4.28
CA GLU A 50 -7.86 16.93 2.93
C GLU A 50 -8.85 15.83 2.58
N HIS A 51 -8.84 14.73 3.31
CA HIS A 51 -9.74 13.59 3.10
C HIS A 51 -10.89 13.56 4.12
N ALA A 52 -11.11 14.66 4.82
CA ALA A 52 -12.22 14.80 5.76
C ALA A 52 -13.54 14.63 4.99
N GLY A 53 -14.44 13.84 5.55
CA GLY A 53 -15.71 13.53 4.88
C GLY A 53 -15.69 12.28 4.02
N ARG A 54 -14.53 11.67 3.78
CA ARG A 54 -14.46 10.38 3.10
C ARG A 54 -15.13 9.30 3.97
N ASP A 55 -15.85 8.40 3.31
CA ASP A 55 -16.44 7.26 4.00
C ASP A 55 -15.34 6.26 4.38
N THR A 56 -14.97 6.20 5.66
CA THR A 56 -13.89 5.36 6.16
C THR A 56 -14.28 3.87 6.23
N THR A 57 -15.55 3.53 6.03
CA THR A 57 -15.95 2.13 5.90
C THR A 57 -15.63 1.58 4.52
N ASP A 58 -15.37 2.45 3.55
CA ASP A 58 -14.90 2.06 2.22
C ASP A 58 -13.37 1.91 2.27
N THR A 59 -12.92 0.74 2.75
CA THR A 59 -11.50 0.46 2.93
C THR A 59 -10.86 0.02 1.62
N PRO A 60 -9.59 0.42 1.37
CA PRO A 60 -8.88 -0.11 0.21
C PRO A 60 -8.68 -1.63 0.34
N GLY A 61 -8.63 -2.30 -0.79
CA GLY A 61 -8.37 -3.73 -0.81
C GLY A 61 -6.89 -4.07 -0.60
N LEU A 62 -6.02 -3.11 -0.84
CA LEU A 62 -4.59 -3.27 -0.73
C LEU A 62 -3.94 -1.93 -0.47
N VAL A 63 -2.99 -1.89 0.46
CA VAL A 63 -2.10 -0.75 0.68
C VAL A 63 -0.70 -1.17 0.21
N VAL A 64 -0.15 -0.43 -0.75
CA VAL A 64 1.24 -0.58 -1.19
C VAL A 64 2.01 0.59 -0.61
N LEU A 65 3.02 0.32 0.19
CA LEU A 65 3.67 1.31 1.05
C LEU A 65 5.17 1.36 0.79
N ASP A 66 5.65 2.52 0.37
CA ASP A 66 7.09 2.79 0.30
C ASP A 66 7.60 3.19 1.68
N LEU A 67 8.82 2.82 2.01
CA LEU A 67 9.43 3.17 3.30
C LEU A 67 9.99 4.58 3.32
N ASN A 68 10.49 5.08 2.18
CA ASN A 68 11.19 6.36 2.12
C ASN A 68 10.27 7.47 1.66
N MET A 69 9.61 8.10 2.63
CA MET A 69 8.68 9.20 2.37
C MET A 69 8.96 10.36 3.31
N PRO A 70 8.69 11.62 2.87
CA PRO A 70 8.85 12.78 3.74
C PRO A 70 7.75 12.85 4.81
N ARG A 71 7.90 13.72 5.77
CA ARG A 71 7.04 14.02 6.92
C ARG A 71 6.87 12.82 7.85
N MET A 72 6.39 11.68 7.34
CA MET A 72 6.27 10.43 8.08
C MET A 72 6.64 9.30 7.13
N GLY A 73 7.68 8.55 7.48
CA GLY A 73 8.15 7.44 6.68
C GLY A 73 7.25 6.22 6.78
N GLY A 74 7.54 5.23 5.93
CA GLY A 74 6.68 4.05 5.82
C GLY A 74 6.63 3.18 7.06
N LEU A 75 7.74 3.02 7.79
CA LEU A 75 7.74 2.21 9.01
C LEU A 75 6.84 2.82 10.07
N GLU A 76 6.94 4.12 10.29
CA GLU A 76 6.06 4.81 11.24
C GLU A 76 4.60 4.77 10.78
N THR A 77 4.37 4.94 9.49
CA THR A 77 3.02 4.86 8.91
C THR A 77 2.41 3.49 9.19
N LEU A 78 3.18 2.43 8.94
CA LEU A 78 2.74 1.06 9.19
C LEU A 78 2.41 0.84 10.67
N GLN A 79 3.29 1.29 11.56
CA GLN A 79 3.08 1.16 12.99
C GLN A 79 1.78 1.83 13.43
N ARG A 80 1.53 3.05 12.96
CA ARG A 80 0.31 3.79 13.29
C ARG A 80 -0.93 3.14 12.69
N LEU A 81 -0.83 2.70 11.43
CA LEU A 81 -1.92 2.05 10.73
C LEU A 81 -2.39 0.81 11.50
N ARG A 82 -1.46 0.04 12.06
CA ARG A 82 -1.79 -1.16 12.85
C ARG A 82 -2.38 -0.85 14.22
N SER A 83 -2.30 0.39 14.67
CA SER A 83 -2.79 0.80 15.99
C SER A 83 -4.26 1.21 16.01
N TYR A 84 -4.88 1.43 14.84
CA TYR A 84 -6.28 1.84 14.75
C TYR A 84 -7.18 0.66 14.42
N GLU A 85 -8.34 0.58 15.06
CA GLU A 85 -9.32 -0.48 14.80
C GLU A 85 -9.74 -0.52 13.33
N GLU A 86 -9.89 0.66 12.71
CA GLU A 86 -10.37 0.79 11.34
C GLU A 86 -9.37 0.27 10.30
N THR A 87 -8.09 0.19 10.64
CA THR A 87 -7.04 -0.10 9.67
C THR A 87 -6.13 -1.26 10.03
N LYS A 88 -6.21 -1.76 11.24
CA LYS A 88 -5.23 -2.73 11.75
C LYS A 88 -5.17 -4.04 10.97
N LEU A 89 -6.20 -4.39 10.23
CA LEU A 89 -6.26 -5.65 9.46
C LEU A 89 -6.09 -5.44 7.95
N LEU A 90 -5.84 -4.21 7.49
CA LEU A 90 -5.64 -3.96 6.07
C LEU A 90 -4.44 -4.73 5.52
N PRO A 91 -4.56 -5.35 4.34
CA PRO A 91 -3.39 -5.92 3.68
C PRO A 91 -2.40 -4.82 3.31
N VAL A 92 -1.18 -4.93 3.79
CA VAL A 92 -0.11 -3.97 3.50
C VAL A 92 1.08 -4.70 2.90
N VAL A 93 1.42 -4.34 1.67
CA VAL A 93 2.63 -4.79 0.98
C VAL A 93 3.61 -3.63 0.96
N VAL A 94 4.76 -3.82 1.57
CA VAL A 94 5.84 -2.83 1.49
C VAL A 94 6.60 -3.08 0.20
N MET A 95 6.72 -2.06 -0.65
CA MET A 95 7.56 -2.08 -1.85
C MET A 95 8.62 -1.02 -1.70
N SER A 96 9.86 -1.41 -1.45
CA SER A 96 10.91 -0.46 -1.12
C SER A 96 12.17 -0.72 -1.94
N ALA A 97 12.89 0.37 -2.22
CA ALA A 97 14.22 0.31 -2.81
C ALA A 97 15.32 0.33 -1.74
N SER A 98 14.95 0.18 -0.47
CA SER A 98 15.91 0.17 0.63
C SER A 98 16.83 -1.04 0.54
N ALA A 99 18.14 -0.79 0.63
CA ALA A 99 19.16 -1.84 0.65
C ALA A 99 19.47 -2.35 2.06
N ASP A 100 18.86 -1.76 3.08
CA ASP A 100 19.13 -2.13 4.48
C ASP A 100 18.25 -3.32 4.89
N PRO A 101 18.86 -4.49 5.18
CA PRO A 101 18.08 -5.66 5.57
C PRO A 101 17.30 -5.47 6.88
N ARG A 102 17.70 -4.50 7.73
CA ARG A 102 16.97 -4.20 8.96
C ARG A 102 15.59 -3.61 8.67
N ASP A 103 15.44 -2.90 7.56
CA ASP A 103 14.15 -2.34 7.17
C ASP A 103 13.11 -3.43 6.89
N LYS A 104 13.53 -4.50 6.22
CA LYS A 104 12.65 -5.63 5.96
C LYS A 104 12.19 -6.29 7.27
N ASP A 105 13.14 -6.58 8.15
CA ASP A 105 12.82 -7.23 9.41
C ASP A 105 11.93 -6.36 10.28
N GLU A 106 12.19 -5.06 10.31
CA GLU A 106 11.37 -4.12 11.07
C GLU A 106 9.96 -4.01 10.47
N ALA A 107 9.85 -3.98 9.14
CA ALA A 107 8.55 -3.94 8.48
C ALA A 107 7.67 -5.13 8.89
N TYR A 108 8.24 -6.33 8.87
CA TYR A 108 7.49 -7.51 9.32
C TYR A 108 7.14 -7.45 10.80
N ARG A 109 8.06 -6.97 11.62
CA ARG A 109 7.81 -6.82 13.07
C ARG A 109 6.67 -5.85 13.34
N LEU A 110 6.57 -4.79 12.54
CA LEU A 110 5.52 -3.78 12.66
C LEU A 110 4.21 -4.18 11.97
N GLY A 111 4.16 -5.33 11.33
CA GLY A 111 2.92 -5.88 10.81
C GLY A 111 2.71 -5.84 9.30
N ALA A 112 3.79 -5.70 8.51
CA ALA A 112 3.66 -5.84 7.06
C ALA A 112 3.24 -7.26 6.72
N ASN A 113 2.35 -7.40 5.75
CA ASN A 113 1.95 -8.70 5.22
C ASN A 113 2.99 -9.24 4.24
N SER A 114 3.68 -8.36 3.54
CA SER A 114 4.68 -8.74 2.56
C SER A 114 5.68 -7.61 2.38
N PHE A 115 6.91 -7.97 2.04
CA PHE A 115 7.97 -7.00 1.73
C PHE A 115 8.58 -7.36 0.39
N VAL A 116 8.60 -6.41 -0.52
CA VAL A 116 9.18 -6.57 -1.85
C VAL A 116 10.29 -5.54 -2.04
N ASP A 117 11.50 -6.02 -2.36
CA ASP A 117 12.62 -5.14 -2.71
C ASP A 117 12.55 -4.85 -4.20
N LYS A 118 12.32 -3.58 -4.55
CA LYS A 118 12.19 -3.15 -5.95
C LYS A 118 13.45 -3.38 -6.77
N MET A 119 14.62 -3.43 -6.12
CA MET A 119 15.90 -3.49 -6.79
C MET A 119 16.41 -4.92 -6.98
N THR A 120 16.10 -5.81 -6.04
CA THR A 120 16.66 -7.16 -6.03
C THR A 120 15.63 -8.27 -6.25
N SER A 121 14.36 -7.91 -6.45
CA SER A 121 13.33 -8.89 -6.74
C SER A 121 13.72 -9.70 -8.00
N ARG A 122 13.49 -11.02 -7.93
CA ARG A 122 13.71 -11.92 -9.07
C ARG A 122 12.65 -11.75 -10.14
N VAL A 123 11.57 -11.07 -9.81
CA VAL A 123 10.47 -10.79 -10.73
C VAL A 123 10.63 -9.35 -11.20
N ALA A 124 10.63 -9.12 -12.49
CA ALA A 124 10.78 -7.79 -13.07
C ALA A 124 9.56 -6.91 -12.72
N TYR A 125 9.77 -5.61 -12.59
CA TYR A 125 8.73 -4.66 -12.16
C TYR A 125 7.44 -4.76 -13.00
N PRO A 126 7.49 -4.86 -14.34
CA PRO A 126 6.25 -4.99 -15.13
C PRO A 126 5.45 -6.26 -14.85
N GLU A 127 6.09 -7.28 -14.29
CA GLU A 127 5.43 -8.53 -13.89
C GLU A 127 5.09 -8.52 -12.41
N LEU A 128 5.86 -7.81 -11.61
CA LEU A 128 5.72 -7.75 -10.17
C LEU A 128 4.43 -7.07 -9.75
N VAL A 129 4.11 -5.92 -10.33
CA VAL A 129 2.93 -5.15 -9.98
C VAL A 129 1.63 -5.95 -10.23
N PRO A 130 1.42 -6.53 -11.41
CA PRO A 130 0.22 -7.33 -11.62
C PRO A 130 0.16 -8.58 -10.75
N LEU A 131 1.30 -9.18 -10.43
CA LEU A 131 1.34 -10.34 -9.54
C LEU A 131 0.85 -9.98 -8.14
N ILE A 132 1.31 -8.87 -7.60
CA ILE A 132 0.87 -8.37 -6.29
C ILE A 132 -0.63 -8.05 -6.32
N ALA A 133 -1.08 -7.32 -7.34
CA ALA A 133 -2.49 -6.96 -7.46
C ALA A 133 -3.37 -8.21 -7.60
N GLN A 134 -2.98 -9.15 -8.40
CA GLN A 134 -3.74 -10.38 -8.61
C GLN A 134 -3.86 -11.18 -7.31
N TYR A 135 -2.75 -11.33 -6.60
CA TYR A 135 -2.78 -12.10 -5.36
C TYR A 135 -3.67 -11.44 -4.31
N TRP A 136 -3.43 -10.16 -4.03
CA TRP A 136 -4.07 -9.49 -2.90
C TRP A 136 -5.52 -9.09 -3.16
N LEU A 137 -5.87 -8.82 -4.42
CA LEU A 137 -7.24 -8.41 -4.76
C LEU A 137 -8.14 -9.56 -5.18
N TYR A 138 -7.58 -10.65 -5.68
CA TYR A 138 -8.39 -11.73 -6.24
C TYR A 138 -8.14 -13.09 -5.59
N ALA A 139 -6.91 -13.40 -5.21
CA ALA A 139 -6.60 -14.72 -4.63
C ALA A 139 -6.70 -14.71 -3.11
N ASN A 140 -6.22 -13.65 -2.46
CA ASN A 140 -6.23 -13.56 -1.01
C ASN A 140 -7.65 -13.33 -0.49
N GLU A 141 -7.99 -14.02 0.58
CA GLU A 141 -9.23 -13.79 1.31
C GLU A 141 -8.99 -12.71 2.35
N SER A 142 -9.59 -11.53 2.14
CA SER A 142 -9.41 -10.40 3.03
C SER A 142 -10.19 -10.56 4.33
N PRO A 143 -9.68 -10.01 5.45
CA PRO A 143 -10.44 -10.01 6.69
C PRO A 143 -11.75 -9.25 6.53
N SER A 144 -12.75 -9.63 7.34
CA SER A 144 -14.02 -8.92 7.40
C SER A 144 -13.86 -7.72 8.33
N PHE A 145 -14.22 -6.52 7.84
CA PHE A 145 -14.14 -5.28 8.63
C PHE A 145 -15.50 -4.88 9.23
N SER A 146 -16.56 -5.57 8.87
CA SER A 146 -17.87 -5.32 9.46
C SER A 146 -17.96 -5.93 10.85
N ALA A 147 -18.48 -5.17 11.78
CA ALA A 147 -18.72 -5.66 13.13
C ALA A 147 -19.83 -6.71 13.15
#